data_f4b3d294e87128e080d169eed2908bdb
#
_entry.id   f4b3d294e87128e080d169eed2908bdb
#
_cell.length_a   1.000
_cell.length_b   1.000
_cell.length_c   1.000
_cell.angle_alpha   90.00
_cell.angle_beta   90.00
_cell.angle_gamma   90.00
#
_symmetry.space_group_name_H-M   'P 1'
#
loop_
_entity.id
_entity.type
_entity.pdbx_description
1 polymer ?
#
loop_
_entity_poly.entity_id
_entity_poly.type
_entity_poly.pdbx_seq_one_letter_code
_entity_poly.pdbx_strand_id
1 'polypeptide(L)'
;MQDQKTPLNLPLSEAITISAQAISEVMSGRSLTEVLDQLDAHERPIVQSLSFNALRKWVRSQELIKQFIPKAPPSEVAHLLSVAIALFLQDSSDGKGYADHTIVDQSVRACGEYDKTMYAKGLVNAVLRKVSLATQPSEYPPDPIPMYVPAWWRANLKRNYSKQWQSILFTQAKRAPLILRVNQKQYSREQYQSLLNDAGIASSTIEALAGYPLPSASLLPNPVPVSDLPGFYSGAVSVQDSGAQLAASLLSPKQDDVILDACSAPGGKTAHLLELADCEMLALEIDEARLGKIQGNLDRLRLQSNKAKVLK
;
A
#
# COMPACT_ATOMS: atom_id res chain seq x y z
N MET A 1 -17.38 -26.01 -20.92
CA MET A 1 -15.93 -25.81 -21.06
C MET A 1 -15.73 -24.31 -21.04
N GLN A 2 -15.40 -23.76 -19.89
CA GLN A 2 -15.00 -22.35 -19.78
C GLN A 2 -13.49 -22.29 -19.98
N ASP A 3 -13.06 -21.61 -21.04
CA ASP A 3 -11.65 -21.28 -21.27
C ASP A 3 -11.11 -20.53 -20.06
N GLN A 4 -10.32 -21.20 -19.23
CA GLN A 4 -9.44 -20.56 -18.25
C GLN A 4 -8.35 -19.84 -19.06
N LYS A 5 -8.61 -18.59 -19.45
CA LYS A 5 -7.55 -17.68 -19.89
C LYS A 5 -6.59 -17.51 -18.71
N THR A 6 -5.43 -18.14 -18.83
CA THR A 6 -4.26 -17.83 -18.00
C THR A 6 -4.11 -16.30 -17.95
N PRO A 7 -4.01 -15.66 -16.78
CA PRO A 7 -3.82 -14.22 -16.72
C PRO A 7 -2.53 -13.89 -17.49
N LEU A 8 -2.65 -13.11 -18.56
CA LEU A 8 -1.51 -12.55 -19.28
C LEU A 8 -0.73 -11.72 -18.25
N ASN A 9 0.39 -12.25 -17.78
CA ASN A 9 1.30 -11.52 -16.90
C ASN A 9 1.84 -10.33 -17.71
N LEU A 10 1.56 -9.12 -17.26
CA LEU A 10 2.07 -7.88 -17.85
C LEU A 10 3.61 -7.96 -17.91
N PRO A 11 4.25 -7.75 -19.08
CA PRO A 11 5.71 -7.72 -19.17
C PRO A 11 6.32 -6.69 -18.21
N LEU A 12 7.47 -7.00 -17.60
CA LEU A 12 8.10 -6.10 -16.64
C LEU A 12 8.45 -4.74 -17.26
N SER A 13 8.87 -4.70 -18.53
CA SER A 13 9.13 -3.44 -19.25
C SER A 13 7.89 -2.55 -19.31
N GLU A 14 6.75 -3.12 -19.64
CA GLU A 14 5.47 -2.40 -19.70
C GLU A 14 5.02 -1.95 -18.30
N ALA A 15 5.13 -2.83 -17.30
CA ALA A 15 4.85 -2.49 -15.91
C ALA A 15 5.73 -1.33 -15.39
N ILE A 16 7.02 -1.29 -15.76
CA ILE A 16 7.93 -0.18 -15.42
C ILE A 16 7.45 1.12 -16.10
N THR A 17 7.07 1.06 -17.38
CA THR A 17 6.58 2.23 -18.12
C THR A 17 5.33 2.81 -17.48
N ILE A 18 4.32 1.99 -17.24
CA ILE A 18 3.06 2.42 -16.63
C ILE A 18 3.29 2.95 -15.21
N SER A 19 4.17 2.30 -14.43
CA SER A 19 4.51 2.77 -13.08
C SER A 19 5.24 4.12 -13.11
N ALA A 20 6.12 4.37 -14.07
CA ALA A 20 6.79 5.66 -14.23
C ALA A 20 5.80 6.77 -14.60
N GLN A 21 4.81 6.46 -15.44
CA GLN A 21 3.71 7.38 -15.76
C GLN A 21 2.84 7.66 -14.54
N ALA A 22 2.48 6.62 -13.77
CA ALA A 22 1.73 6.77 -12.53
C ALA A 22 2.46 7.68 -11.52
N ILE A 23 3.78 7.53 -11.38
CA ILE A 23 4.58 8.42 -10.54
C ILE A 23 4.57 9.85 -11.08
N SER A 24 4.63 10.04 -12.40
CA SER A 24 4.54 11.38 -13.01
C SER A 24 3.23 12.08 -12.65
N GLU A 25 2.12 11.35 -12.70
CA GLU A 25 0.81 11.86 -12.29
C GLU A 25 0.76 12.23 -10.79
N VAL A 26 1.35 11.38 -9.94
CA VAL A 26 1.45 11.67 -8.49
C VAL A 26 2.31 12.93 -8.24
N MET A 27 3.41 13.10 -8.97
CA MET A 27 4.25 14.29 -8.84
C MET A 27 3.57 15.55 -9.38
N SER A 28 2.56 15.41 -10.24
CA SER A 28 1.70 16.52 -10.68
C SER A 28 0.58 16.85 -9.68
N GLY A 29 0.43 16.08 -8.59
CA GLY A 29 -0.54 16.31 -7.51
C GLY A 29 -1.77 15.39 -7.53
N ARG A 30 -1.84 14.40 -8.43
CA ARG A 30 -2.92 13.42 -8.44
C ARG A 30 -2.71 12.35 -7.36
N SER A 31 -3.81 11.81 -6.84
CA SER A 31 -3.76 10.65 -5.95
C SER A 31 -3.32 9.39 -6.70
N LEU A 32 -2.37 8.62 -6.14
CA LEU A 32 -1.99 7.33 -6.73
C LEU A 32 -3.20 6.38 -6.82
N THR A 33 -4.12 6.43 -5.87
CA THR A 33 -5.34 5.61 -5.90
C THR A 33 -6.19 5.91 -7.14
N GLU A 34 -6.40 7.20 -7.45
CA GLU A 34 -7.15 7.61 -8.65
C GLU A 34 -6.47 7.16 -9.94
N VAL A 35 -5.13 7.22 -9.98
CA VAL A 35 -4.35 6.76 -11.13
C VAL A 35 -4.49 5.24 -11.29
N LEU A 36 -4.37 4.49 -10.21
CA LEU A 36 -4.49 3.03 -10.22
C LEU A 36 -5.92 2.55 -10.52
N ASP A 37 -6.93 3.32 -10.15
CA ASP A 37 -8.35 2.99 -10.44
C ASP A 37 -8.68 3.08 -11.94
N GLN A 38 -7.84 3.73 -12.74
CA GLN A 38 -7.99 3.85 -14.21
C GLN A 38 -7.31 2.71 -14.98
N LEU A 39 -6.51 1.87 -14.30
CA LEU A 39 -5.80 0.76 -14.93
C LEU A 39 -6.70 -0.47 -15.07
N ASP A 40 -6.39 -1.27 -16.07
CA ASP A 40 -7.02 -2.57 -16.25
C ASP A 40 -6.73 -3.51 -15.07
N ALA A 41 -7.68 -4.42 -14.80
CA ALA A 41 -7.60 -5.33 -13.65
C ALA A 41 -6.33 -6.21 -13.64
N HIS A 42 -5.77 -6.53 -14.82
CA HIS A 42 -4.56 -7.34 -14.94
C HIS A 42 -3.26 -6.54 -14.75
N GLU A 43 -3.26 -5.23 -15.03
CA GLU A 43 -2.11 -4.32 -14.87
C GLU A 43 -1.95 -3.86 -13.42
N ARG A 44 -3.08 -3.54 -12.79
CA ARG A 44 -3.15 -2.89 -11.49
C ARG A 44 -2.26 -3.53 -10.41
N PRO A 45 -2.23 -4.86 -10.19
CA PRO A 45 -1.46 -5.45 -9.09
C PRO A 45 0.04 -5.19 -9.20
N ILE A 46 0.63 -5.37 -10.39
CA ILE A 46 2.06 -5.18 -10.60
C ILE A 46 2.43 -3.69 -10.62
N VAL A 47 1.64 -2.84 -11.28
CA VAL A 47 1.86 -1.39 -11.33
C VAL A 47 1.73 -0.79 -9.92
N GLN A 48 0.74 -1.19 -9.15
CA GLN A 48 0.59 -0.80 -7.74
C GLN A 48 1.82 -1.20 -6.92
N SER A 49 2.28 -2.43 -7.05
CA SER A 49 3.46 -2.92 -6.32
C SER A 49 4.71 -2.11 -6.66
N LEU A 50 4.99 -1.90 -7.95
CA LEU A 50 6.16 -1.13 -8.41
C LEU A 50 6.08 0.34 -8.01
N SER A 51 4.92 0.97 -8.15
CA SER A 51 4.71 2.39 -7.80
C SER A 51 4.89 2.62 -6.30
N PHE A 52 4.29 1.79 -5.44
CA PHE A 52 4.51 1.89 -4.00
C PHE A 52 5.95 1.64 -3.59
N ASN A 53 6.64 0.67 -4.23
CA ASN A 53 8.05 0.43 -3.98
C ASN A 53 8.90 1.65 -4.36
N ALA A 54 8.69 2.22 -5.54
CA ALA A 54 9.40 3.38 -6.01
C ALA A 54 9.16 4.62 -5.13
N LEU A 55 7.92 4.87 -4.69
CA LEU A 55 7.59 5.98 -3.79
C LEU A 55 8.22 5.81 -2.40
N ARG A 56 8.23 4.60 -1.83
CA ARG A 56 8.93 4.35 -0.57
C ARG A 56 10.43 4.62 -0.66
N LYS A 57 11.04 4.38 -1.80
CA LYS A 57 12.48 4.52 -2.04
C LYS A 57 12.83 5.78 -2.82
N TRP A 58 11.86 6.68 -3.00
CA TRP A 58 11.97 7.87 -3.83
C TRP A 58 13.21 8.70 -3.54
N VAL A 59 13.42 9.09 -2.28
CA VAL A 59 14.54 9.96 -1.90
C VAL A 59 15.88 9.32 -2.24
N ARG A 60 16.04 8.03 -1.93
CA ARG A 60 17.28 7.29 -2.25
C ARG A 60 17.49 7.16 -3.76
N SER A 61 16.42 6.91 -4.51
CA SER A 61 16.50 6.88 -5.98
C SER A 61 16.95 8.21 -6.55
N GLN A 62 16.42 9.33 -6.03
CA GLN A 62 16.86 10.68 -6.46
C GLN A 62 18.32 10.98 -6.10
N GLU A 63 18.79 10.53 -4.94
CA GLU A 63 20.21 10.66 -4.56
C GLU A 63 21.12 9.88 -5.50
N LEU A 64 20.78 8.64 -5.87
CA LEU A 64 21.54 7.83 -6.81
C LEU A 64 21.51 8.43 -8.22
N ILE A 65 20.36 8.93 -8.68
CA ILE A 65 20.25 9.64 -9.96
C ILE A 65 21.21 10.84 -9.96
N LYS A 66 21.16 11.67 -8.92
CA LYS A 66 22.04 12.85 -8.80
C LYS A 66 23.52 12.47 -8.72
N GLN A 67 23.85 11.35 -8.07
CA GLN A 67 25.23 10.86 -7.95
C GLN A 67 25.81 10.45 -9.32
N PHE A 68 25.00 9.81 -10.17
CA PHE A 68 25.49 9.24 -11.43
C PHE A 68 25.18 10.08 -12.66
N ILE A 69 24.30 11.09 -12.54
CA ILE A 69 23.93 12.01 -13.63
C ILE A 69 24.21 13.46 -13.21
N PRO A 70 25.30 14.09 -13.71
CA PRO A 70 25.67 15.44 -13.30
C PRO A 70 24.61 16.51 -13.63
N LYS A 71 23.90 16.34 -14.74
CA LYS A 71 22.82 17.24 -15.16
C LYS A 71 21.50 16.49 -15.02
N ALA A 72 20.57 17.06 -14.23
CA ALA A 72 19.25 16.45 -14.00
C ALA A 72 18.60 16.03 -15.34
N PRO A 73 18.20 14.76 -15.47
CA PRO A 73 17.49 14.29 -16.66
C PRO A 73 16.07 14.87 -16.69
N PRO A 74 15.39 14.87 -17.85
CA PRO A 74 13.98 15.16 -17.92
C PRO A 74 13.14 14.30 -16.95
N SER A 75 12.00 14.83 -16.51
CA SER A 75 11.16 14.22 -15.47
C SER A 75 10.76 12.80 -15.79
N GLU A 76 10.36 12.53 -17.03
CA GLU A 76 9.94 11.20 -17.47
C GLU A 76 11.06 10.16 -17.36
N VAL A 77 12.29 10.56 -17.73
CA VAL A 77 13.47 9.71 -17.57
C VAL A 77 13.81 9.50 -16.09
N ALA A 78 13.70 10.56 -15.27
CA ALA A 78 13.94 10.48 -13.83
C ALA A 78 12.91 9.55 -13.14
N HIS A 79 11.63 9.61 -13.53
CA HIS A 79 10.58 8.75 -13.00
C HIS A 79 10.81 7.29 -13.37
N LEU A 80 11.15 7.00 -14.64
CA LEU A 80 11.50 5.64 -15.09
C LEU A 80 12.72 5.11 -14.32
N LEU A 81 13.78 5.89 -14.21
CA LEU A 81 14.96 5.53 -13.42
C LEU A 81 14.59 5.27 -11.96
N SER A 82 13.69 6.04 -11.36
CA SER A 82 13.28 5.86 -9.96
C SER A 82 12.57 4.53 -9.74
N VAL A 83 11.71 4.10 -10.67
CA VAL A 83 11.07 2.78 -10.64
C VAL A 83 12.11 1.67 -10.76
N ALA A 84 13.02 1.78 -11.72
CA ALA A 84 14.06 0.80 -11.96
C ALA A 84 15.06 0.69 -10.78
N ILE A 85 15.50 1.83 -10.25
CA ILE A 85 16.42 1.88 -9.09
C ILE A 85 15.79 1.25 -7.85
N ALA A 86 14.50 1.49 -7.62
CA ALA A 86 13.79 0.90 -6.49
C ALA A 86 13.77 -0.64 -6.51
N LEU A 87 13.91 -1.26 -7.69
CA LEU A 87 14.03 -2.71 -7.84
C LEU A 87 15.39 -3.25 -7.35
N PHE A 88 16.48 -2.49 -7.49
CA PHE A 88 17.77 -2.86 -6.91
C PHE A 88 17.82 -2.68 -5.38
N LEU A 89 16.98 -1.80 -4.85
CA LEU A 89 16.94 -1.47 -3.43
C LEU A 89 15.95 -2.36 -2.63
N GLN A 90 15.55 -3.52 -3.18
CA GLN A 90 14.60 -4.42 -2.51
C GLN A 90 15.20 -5.00 -1.23
N ASP A 91 14.40 -5.01 -0.16
CA ASP A 91 14.72 -5.73 1.06
C ASP A 91 14.32 -7.20 0.92
N SER A 92 14.98 -8.07 1.69
CA SER A 92 14.66 -9.51 1.74
C SER A 92 13.20 -9.79 2.12
N SER A 93 12.51 -8.82 2.71
CA SER A 93 11.07 -8.89 3.04
C SER A 93 10.14 -8.64 1.85
N ASP A 94 10.65 -8.12 0.72
CA ASP A 94 9.84 -7.79 -0.46
C ASP A 94 9.59 -9.02 -1.39
N GLY A 95 10.05 -10.21 -1.00
CA GLY A 95 9.96 -11.43 -1.79
C GLY A 95 11.16 -11.66 -2.72
N LYS A 96 11.05 -12.59 -3.68
CA LYS A 96 12.11 -12.83 -4.67
C LYS A 96 12.24 -11.62 -5.59
N GLY A 97 13.39 -10.94 -5.50
CA GLY A 97 13.75 -9.86 -6.41
C GLY A 97 14.02 -10.33 -7.83
N TYR A 98 14.04 -9.42 -8.78
CA TYR A 98 14.55 -9.66 -10.12
C TYR A 98 16.08 -9.67 -10.10
N ALA A 99 16.67 -10.48 -10.99
CA ALA A 99 18.12 -10.43 -11.19
C ALA A 99 18.53 -9.08 -11.81
N ASP A 100 19.70 -8.56 -11.41
CA ASP A 100 20.19 -7.25 -11.83
C ASP A 100 20.18 -7.04 -13.34
N HIS A 101 20.63 -8.06 -14.11
CA HIS A 101 20.60 -8.01 -15.58
C HIS A 101 19.18 -7.90 -16.13
N THR A 102 18.19 -8.54 -15.49
CA THR A 102 16.78 -8.44 -15.88
C THR A 102 16.25 -7.04 -15.62
N ILE A 103 16.59 -6.44 -14.47
CA ILE A 103 16.18 -5.06 -14.16
C ILE A 103 16.73 -4.10 -15.20
N VAL A 104 18.03 -4.22 -15.54
CA VAL A 104 18.66 -3.35 -16.56
C VAL A 104 18.00 -3.54 -17.92
N ASP A 105 17.89 -4.78 -18.42
CA ASP A 105 17.33 -5.09 -19.73
C ASP A 105 15.90 -4.59 -19.87
N GLN A 106 15.05 -4.93 -18.93
CA GLN A 106 13.63 -4.56 -18.98
C GLN A 106 13.42 -3.05 -18.81
N SER A 107 14.26 -2.36 -18.06
CA SER A 107 14.21 -0.90 -17.93
C SER A 107 14.69 -0.17 -19.20
N VAL A 108 15.72 -0.69 -19.86
CA VAL A 108 16.19 -0.17 -21.16
C VAL A 108 15.12 -0.39 -22.24
N ARG A 109 14.46 -1.54 -22.21
CA ARG A 109 13.33 -1.84 -23.09
C ARG A 109 12.17 -0.88 -22.84
N ALA A 110 11.72 -0.72 -21.58
CA ALA A 110 10.71 0.25 -21.17
C ALA A 110 11.02 1.67 -21.66
N CYS A 111 12.28 2.11 -21.48
CA CYS A 111 12.75 3.41 -21.94
C CYS A 111 12.63 3.55 -23.47
N GLY A 112 12.85 2.47 -24.20
CA GLY A 112 12.83 2.49 -25.66
C GLY A 112 11.47 2.37 -26.29
N GLU A 113 10.51 1.85 -25.56
CA GLU A 113 9.12 1.67 -26.03
C GLU A 113 8.24 2.89 -25.70
N TYR A 114 8.74 3.85 -24.93
CA TYR A 114 8.01 5.05 -24.58
C TYR A 114 8.62 6.27 -25.27
N ASP A 115 7.86 6.93 -26.14
CA ASP A 115 8.31 8.03 -27.02
C ASP A 115 9.03 9.15 -26.25
N LYS A 116 8.54 9.49 -25.05
CA LYS A 116 9.12 10.56 -24.24
C LYS A 116 10.49 10.22 -23.62
N THR A 117 10.89 8.94 -23.63
CA THR A 117 12.14 8.47 -23.01
C THR A 117 13.07 7.74 -23.98
N MET A 118 12.60 7.34 -25.17
CA MET A 118 13.31 6.48 -26.11
C MET A 118 14.74 6.95 -26.48
N TYR A 119 14.96 8.27 -26.50
CA TYR A 119 16.28 8.88 -26.77
C TYR A 119 17.29 8.63 -25.65
N ALA A 120 16.83 8.27 -24.43
CA ALA A 120 17.65 8.14 -23.23
C ALA A 120 18.13 6.69 -22.95
N LYS A 121 17.89 5.71 -23.84
CA LYS A 121 18.28 4.29 -23.66
C LYS A 121 19.71 4.11 -23.17
N GLY A 122 20.67 4.78 -23.83
CA GLY A 122 22.09 4.71 -23.46
C GLY A 122 22.38 5.24 -22.06
N LEU A 123 21.73 6.36 -21.68
CA LEU A 123 21.83 6.93 -20.34
C LEU A 123 21.25 5.99 -19.30
N VAL A 124 20.04 5.47 -19.51
CA VAL A 124 19.36 4.53 -18.59
C VAL A 124 20.22 3.28 -18.37
N ASN A 125 20.73 2.65 -19.44
CA ASN A 125 21.61 1.49 -19.33
C ASN A 125 22.88 1.81 -18.51
N ALA A 126 23.56 2.91 -18.81
CA ALA A 126 24.79 3.30 -18.14
C ALA A 126 24.58 3.60 -16.63
N VAL A 127 23.49 4.27 -16.30
CA VAL A 127 23.15 4.61 -14.91
C VAL A 127 22.78 3.35 -14.13
N LEU A 128 21.89 2.51 -14.66
CA LEU A 128 21.44 1.31 -13.94
C LEU A 128 22.57 0.30 -13.69
N ARG A 129 23.51 0.16 -14.62
CA ARG A 129 24.73 -0.66 -14.39
C ARG A 129 25.58 -0.11 -13.24
N LYS A 130 25.73 1.21 -13.10
CA LYS A 130 26.44 1.82 -11.99
C LYS A 130 25.66 1.64 -10.68
N VAL A 131 24.35 1.77 -10.72
CA VAL A 131 23.48 1.54 -9.55
C VAL A 131 23.58 0.09 -9.08
N SER A 132 23.49 -0.90 -9.99
CA SER A 132 23.67 -2.32 -9.66
C SER A 132 24.95 -2.56 -8.88
N LEU A 133 26.09 -2.00 -9.33
CA LEU A 133 27.35 -2.12 -8.62
C LEU A 133 27.37 -1.42 -7.26
N ALA A 134 26.73 -0.25 -7.16
CA ALA A 134 26.70 0.56 -5.93
C ALA A 134 25.73 0.03 -4.86
N THR A 135 24.79 -0.83 -5.25
CA THR A 135 23.77 -1.40 -4.35
C THR A 135 24.06 -2.84 -3.94
N GLN A 136 25.13 -3.44 -4.44
CA GLN A 136 25.58 -4.76 -4.00
C GLN A 136 25.92 -4.74 -2.51
N PRO A 137 25.67 -5.84 -1.76
CA PRO A 137 26.05 -5.94 -0.36
C PRO A 137 27.55 -5.68 -0.23
N SER A 138 27.92 -4.58 0.45
CA SER A 138 29.30 -4.30 0.81
C SER A 138 29.60 -4.98 2.15
N GLU A 139 30.88 -5.29 2.42
CA GLU A 139 31.33 -5.79 3.73
C GLU A 139 31.03 -4.80 4.88
N TYR A 140 30.81 -3.54 4.56
CA TYR A 140 30.30 -2.52 5.48
C TYR A 140 28.78 -2.37 5.25
N PRO A 141 27.95 -2.69 6.26
CA PRO A 141 26.54 -2.44 6.16
C PRO A 141 26.34 -0.95 5.84
N PRO A 142 25.52 -0.61 4.85
CA PRO A 142 25.13 0.78 4.63
C PRO A 142 24.52 1.31 5.93
N ASP A 143 24.68 2.63 6.14
CA ASP A 143 24.10 3.33 7.30
C ASP A 143 22.76 2.68 7.69
N PRO A 144 22.63 2.13 8.93
CA PRO A 144 21.52 1.25 9.32
C PRO A 144 20.14 1.91 9.25
N ILE A 145 20.09 3.18 8.87
CA ILE A 145 18.85 3.92 8.74
C ILE A 145 18.63 4.21 7.25
N PRO A 146 17.64 3.58 6.63
CA PRO A 146 17.25 3.95 5.29
C PRO A 146 16.89 5.44 5.28
N MET A 147 17.75 6.28 4.70
CA MET A 147 17.49 7.72 4.58
C MET A 147 16.51 8.01 3.43
N TYR A 148 15.42 7.21 3.36
CA TYR A 148 14.41 7.30 2.29
C TYR A 148 13.35 8.37 2.55
N VAL A 149 13.64 9.32 3.43
CA VAL A 149 12.71 10.38 3.79
C VAL A 149 13.33 11.77 3.60
N PRO A 150 12.53 12.78 3.25
CA PRO A 150 13.00 14.15 3.14
C PRO A 150 13.68 14.65 4.43
N ALA A 151 14.70 15.50 4.28
CA ALA A 151 15.46 16.03 5.41
C ALA A 151 14.57 16.73 6.46
N TRP A 152 13.55 17.48 6.01
CA TRP A 152 12.61 18.16 6.91
C TRP A 152 11.81 17.18 7.76
N TRP A 153 11.39 16.04 7.20
CA TRP A 153 10.67 15.01 7.94
C TRP A 153 11.54 14.37 9.01
N ARG A 154 12.77 14.00 8.64
CA ARG A 154 13.77 13.47 9.58
C ARG A 154 14.05 14.46 10.73
N ALA A 155 14.21 15.75 10.41
CA ALA A 155 14.43 16.79 11.42
C ALA A 155 13.24 16.89 12.39
N ASN A 156 12.00 16.86 11.88
CA ASN A 156 10.80 16.87 12.71
C ASN A 156 10.69 15.63 13.62
N LEU A 157 10.99 14.44 13.09
CA LEU A 157 10.99 13.23 13.90
C LEU A 157 12.04 13.28 15.01
N LYS A 158 13.26 13.73 14.72
CA LYS A 158 14.32 13.88 15.73
C LYS A 158 13.89 14.85 16.84
N ARG A 159 13.22 15.95 16.49
CA ARG A 159 12.77 16.95 17.45
C ARG A 159 11.65 16.42 18.36
N ASN A 160 10.67 15.73 17.79
CA ASN A 160 9.45 15.33 18.50
C ASN A 160 9.56 13.93 19.13
N TYR A 161 10.40 13.05 18.58
CA TYR A 161 10.57 11.65 18.99
C TYR A 161 12.05 11.30 19.15
N SER A 162 12.79 12.07 19.95
CA SER A 162 14.26 12.04 20.04
C SER A 162 14.86 10.64 20.27
N LYS A 163 14.16 9.75 20.98
CA LYS A 163 14.61 8.38 21.25
C LYS A 163 14.10 7.34 20.24
N GLN A 164 13.05 7.66 19.47
CA GLN A 164 12.31 6.69 18.63
C GLN A 164 12.37 7.00 17.12
N TRP A 165 12.93 8.15 16.74
CA TRP A 165 12.89 8.62 15.34
C TRP A 165 13.49 7.62 14.37
N GLN A 166 14.52 6.88 14.76
CA GLN A 166 15.17 5.87 13.92
C GLN A 166 14.26 4.65 13.71
N SER A 167 13.65 4.13 14.78
CA SER A 167 12.73 3.00 14.69
C SER A 167 11.47 3.35 13.90
N ILE A 168 10.99 4.60 14.01
CA ILE A 168 9.87 5.10 13.20
C ILE A 168 10.24 5.08 11.71
N LEU A 169 11.40 5.64 11.34
CA LEU A 169 11.85 5.65 9.95
C LEU A 169 12.09 4.24 9.41
N PHE A 170 12.70 3.38 10.21
CA PHE A 170 12.92 1.99 9.83
C PHE A 170 11.61 1.23 9.57
N THR A 171 10.59 1.47 10.41
CA THR A 171 9.26 0.88 10.22
C THR A 171 8.57 1.42 8.97
N GLN A 172 8.66 2.72 8.71
CA GLN A 172 8.07 3.35 7.51
C GLN A 172 8.69 2.86 6.20
N ALA A 173 9.97 2.47 6.22
CA ALA A 173 10.65 1.97 5.04
C ALA A 173 10.22 0.54 4.65
N LYS A 174 9.68 -0.23 5.60
CA LYS A 174 9.23 -1.62 5.35
C LYS A 174 7.92 -1.66 4.59
N ARG A 175 7.71 -2.78 3.89
CA ARG A 175 6.38 -3.10 3.37
C ARG A 175 5.42 -3.29 4.55
N ALA A 176 4.29 -2.60 4.51
CA ALA A 176 3.27 -2.76 5.54
C ALA A 176 2.67 -4.19 5.48
N PRO A 177 2.45 -4.84 6.65
CA PRO A 177 1.66 -6.06 6.70
C PRO A 177 0.21 -5.75 6.32
N LEU A 178 -0.56 -6.77 5.99
CA LEU A 178 -2.00 -6.64 5.81
C LEU A 178 -2.68 -6.86 7.17
N ILE A 179 -3.40 -5.85 7.65
CA ILE A 179 -4.14 -5.94 8.90
C ILE A 179 -5.63 -6.04 8.57
N LEU A 180 -6.25 -7.04 9.16
CA LEU A 180 -7.66 -7.34 9.01
C LEU A 180 -8.41 -7.04 10.30
N ARG A 181 -9.68 -6.65 10.14
CA ARG A 181 -10.68 -6.62 11.19
C ARG A 181 -11.72 -7.68 10.91
N VAL A 182 -11.83 -8.67 11.79
CA VAL A 182 -12.85 -9.72 11.71
C VAL A 182 -14.21 -9.14 12.11
N ASN A 183 -15.21 -9.37 11.29
CA ASN A 183 -16.60 -8.98 11.61
C ASN A 183 -17.17 -9.90 12.71
N GLN A 184 -17.13 -9.41 13.94
CA GLN A 184 -17.53 -10.19 15.11
C GLN A 184 -19.04 -10.55 15.15
N LYS A 185 -19.87 -9.94 14.32
CA LYS A 185 -21.27 -10.38 14.13
C LYS A 185 -21.39 -11.69 13.34
N GLN A 186 -20.31 -12.10 12.63
CA GLN A 186 -20.32 -13.31 11.80
C GLN A 186 -19.38 -14.39 12.31
N TYR A 187 -18.17 -14.00 12.76
CA TYR A 187 -17.12 -14.91 13.19
C TYR A 187 -16.41 -14.38 14.43
N SER A 188 -16.00 -15.29 15.34
CA SER A 188 -14.95 -14.92 16.30
C SER A 188 -13.60 -14.79 15.55
N ARG A 189 -12.65 -14.10 16.16
CA ARG A 189 -11.31 -13.97 15.61
C ARG A 189 -10.63 -15.34 15.42
N GLU A 190 -10.82 -16.24 16.36
CA GLU A 190 -10.28 -17.61 16.36
C GLU A 190 -10.89 -18.45 15.24
N GLN A 191 -12.21 -18.35 15.02
CA GLN A 191 -12.88 -19.00 13.89
C GLN A 191 -12.35 -18.50 12.56
N TYR A 192 -12.16 -17.19 12.41
CA TYR A 192 -11.63 -16.63 11.18
C TYR A 192 -10.16 -17.00 10.96
N GLN A 193 -9.36 -17.10 12.04
CA GLN A 193 -7.99 -17.57 11.97
C GLN A 193 -7.90 -19.01 11.48
N SER A 194 -8.84 -19.88 11.88
CA SER A 194 -8.94 -21.24 11.33
C SER A 194 -9.21 -21.22 9.82
N LEU A 195 -10.12 -20.37 9.34
CA LEU A 195 -10.37 -20.22 7.90
C LEU A 195 -9.13 -19.75 7.12
N LEU A 196 -8.34 -18.83 7.69
CA LEU A 196 -7.08 -18.39 7.07
C LEU A 196 -6.07 -19.57 7.01
N ASN A 197 -5.94 -20.33 8.08
CA ASN A 197 -5.06 -21.50 8.13
C ASN A 197 -5.46 -22.57 7.10
N ASP A 198 -6.75 -22.86 6.99
CA ASP A 198 -7.30 -23.81 6.00
C ASP A 198 -7.03 -23.36 4.56
N ALA A 199 -7.00 -22.03 4.33
CA ALA A 199 -6.63 -21.43 3.06
C ALA A 199 -5.10 -21.31 2.85
N GLY A 200 -4.28 -21.80 3.80
CA GLY A 200 -2.80 -21.69 3.73
C GLY A 200 -2.26 -20.26 3.93
N ILE A 201 -3.04 -19.38 4.51
CA ILE A 201 -2.67 -17.97 4.74
C ILE A 201 -2.14 -17.81 6.16
N ALA A 202 -0.84 -17.54 6.28
CA ALA A 202 -0.22 -17.30 7.59
C ALA A 202 -0.76 -16.03 8.24
N SER A 203 -1.20 -16.14 9.50
CA SER A 203 -1.73 -15.00 10.26
C SER A 203 -1.35 -15.08 11.73
N SER A 204 -1.42 -13.95 12.41
CA SER A 204 -1.29 -13.82 13.86
C SER A 204 -2.31 -12.83 14.39
N THR A 205 -2.53 -12.83 15.70
CA THR A 205 -3.43 -11.89 16.37
C THR A 205 -2.70 -10.64 16.82
N ILE A 206 -3.41 -9.51 16.86
CA ILE A 206 -2.96 -8.29 17.52
C ILE A 206 -3.88 -8.13 18.75
N GLU A 207 -3.35 -8.41 19.94
CA GLU A 207 -4.16 -8.41 21.17
C GLU A 207 -4.52 -7.00 21.62
N ALA A 208 -3.55 -6.10 21.55
CA ALA A 208 -3.73 -4.71 21.99
C ALA A 208 -2.79 -3.76 21.24
N LEU A 209 -3.16 -2.50 21.19
CA LEU A 209 -2.33 -1.40 20.72
C LEU A 209 -2.40 -0.25 21.72
N ALA A 210 -1.23 0.25 22.18
CA ALA A 210 -1.13 1.31 23.18
C ALA A 210 -1.94 1.04 24.47
N GLY A 211 -2.07 -0.22 24.89
CA GLY A 211 -2.84 -0.63 26.07
C GLY A 211 -4.34 -0.84 25.83
N TYR A 212 -4.84 -0.56 24.65
CA TYR A 212 -6.25 -0.76 24.29
C TYR A 212 -6.43 -2.10 23.55
N PRO A 213 -7.41 -2.94 23.93
CA PRO A 213 -7.64 -4.22 23.31
C PRO A 213 -8.12 -4.09 21.86
N LEU A 214 -7.68 -5.01 21.00
CA LEU A 214 -8.08 -5.13 19.62
C LEU A 214 -8.62 -6.56 19.35
N PRO A 215 -9.81 -6.90 19.84
CA PRO A 215 -10.32 -8.28 19.83
C PRO A 215 -10.62 -8.81 18.42
N SER A 216 -10.75 -7.95 17.42
CA SER A 216 -11.05 -8.31 16.03
C SER A 216 -9.83 -8.24 15.09
N ALA A 217 -8.66 -7.83 15.60
CA ALA A 217 -7.50 -7.58 14.76
C ALA A 217 -6.70 -8.84 14.44
N SER A 218 -6.42 -9.08 13.17
CA SER A 218 -5.52 -10.13 12.67
C SER A 218 -4.48 -9.52 11.74
N LEU A 219 -3.25 -9.99 11.83
CA LEU A 219 -2.11 -9.54 11.01
C LEU A 219 -1.68 -10.65 10.07
N LEU A 220 -1.58 -10.31 8.80
CA LEU A 220 -0.96 -11.14 7.77
C LEU A 220 0.39 -10.55 7.41
N PRO A 221 1.51 -11.21 7.73
CA PRO A 221 2.84 -10.70 7.43
C PRO A 221 3.08 -10.56 5.92
N ASN A 222 2.47 -11.45 5.15
CA ASN A 222 2.49 -11.42 3.69
C ASN A 222 1.12 -10.98 3.17
N PRO A 223 0.98 -9.75 2.64
CA PRO A 223 -0.28 -9.31 2.05
C PRO A 223 -0.73 -10.19 0.90
N VAL A 224 -2.01 -10.54 0.89
CA VAL A 224 -2.67 -11.27 -0.19
C VAL A 224 -3.76 -10.40 -0.83
N PRO A 225 -4.17 -10.66 -2.08
CA PRO A 225 -5.34 -10.01 -2.67
C PRO A 225 -6.59 -10.25 -1.81
N VAL A 226 -7.47 -9.27 -1.74
CA VAL A 226 -8.72 -9.41 -0.96
C VAL A 226 -9.64 -10.52 -1.50
N SER A 227 -9.50 -10.86 -2.79
CA SER A 227 -10.18 -11.99 -3.42
C SER A 227 -9.83 -13.35 -2.81
N ASP A 228 -8.64 -13.45 -2.25
CA ASP A 228 -8.09 -14.69 -1.71
C ASP A 228 -8.44 -14.86 -0.21
N LEU A 229 -8.97 -13.77 0.40
CA LEU A 229 -9.39 -13.80 1.80
C LEU A 229 -10.72 -14.56 1.95
N PRO A 230 -10.77 -15.63 2.76
CA PRO A 230 -12.02 -16.37 2.99
C PRO A 230 -13.16 -15.46 3.42
N GLY A 231 -14.28 -15.53 2.73
CA GLY A 231 -15.50 -14.79 3.08
C GLY A 231 -15.41 -13.25 2.97
N PHE A 232 -14.40 -12.67 2.30
CA PHE A 232 -14.29 -11.22 2.15
C PHE A 232 -15.55 -10.61 1.53
N TYR A 233 -16.01 -11.16 0.42
CA TYR A 233 -17.20 -10.67 -0.29
C TYR A 233 -18.52 -10.95 0.45
N SER A 234 -18.54 -11.89 1.39
CA SER A 234 -19.70 -12.14 2.26
C SER A 234 -19.65 -11.38 3.58
N GLY A 235 -18.64 -10.50 3.75
CA GLY A 235 -18.56 -9.61 4.90
C GLY A 235 -17.91 -10.19 6.14
N ALA A 236 -17.19 -11.31 6.03
CA ALA A 236 -16.50 -11.94 7.17
C ALA A 236 -15.39 -11.04 7.75
N VAL A 237 -14.80 -10.20 6.90
CA VAL A 237 -13.61 -9.42 7.27
C VAL A 237 -13.53 -8.11 6.51
N SER A 238 -12.83 -7.13 7.09
CA SER A 238 -12.46 -5.87 6.46
C SER A 238 -10.95 -5.66 6.53
N VAL A 239 -10.38 -5.00 5.51
CA VAL A 239 -9.01 -4.49 5.60
C VAL A 239 -9.05 -3.19 6.39
N GLN A 240 -8.43 -3.18 7.56
CA GLN A 240 -8.34 -1.97 8.40
C GLN A 240 -7.10 -2.02 9.28
N ASP A 241 -6.30 -0.97 9.24
CA ASP A 241 -5.13 -0.81 10.10
C ASP A 241 -5.49 -0.85 11.59
N SER A 242 -4.61 -1.41 12.41
CA SER A 242 -4.82 -1.55 13.87
C SER A 242 -5.02 -0.19 14.57
N GLY A 243 -4.30 0.84 14.14
CA GLY A 243 -4.51 2.21 14.65
C GLY A 243 -5.88 2.76 14.29
N ALA A 244 -6.41 2.42 13.11
CA ALA A 244 -7.77 2.82 12.72
C ALA A 244 -8.85 2.03 13.49
N GLN A 245 -8.56 0.80 13.93
CA GLN A 245 -9.47 0.01 14.75
C GLN A 245 -9.60 0.56 16.18
N LEU A 246 -8.58 1.27 16.69
CA LEU A 246 -8.64 1.96 18.00
C LEU A 246 -9.79 2.95 18.10
N ALA A 247 -10.19 3.59 17.01
CA ALA A 247 -11.25 4.60 17.04
C ALA A 247 -12.55 4.04 17.64
N ALA A 248 -12.95 2.82 17.25
CA ALA A 248 -14.14 2.18 17.78
C ALA A 248 -13.96 1.69 19.22
N SER A 249 -12.78 1.15 19.57
CA SER A 249 -12.45 0.72 20.92
C SER A 249 -12.46 1.91 21.91
N LEU A 250 -11.92 3.07 21.49
CA LEU A 250 -11.88 4.28 22.30
C LEU A 250 -13.27 4.94 22.48
N LEU A 251 -14.08 4.92 21.41
CA LEU A 251 -15.44 5.46 21.48
C LEU A 251 -16.35 4.55 22.32
N SER A 252 -16.10 3.25 22.32
CA SER A 252 -16.87 2.25 23.09
C SER A 252 -18.39 2.39 22.88
N PRO A 253 -18.88 2.26 21.63
CA PRO A 253 -20.28 2.52 21.33
C PRO A 253 -21.21 1.60 22.13
N LYS A 254 -22.33 2.14 22.55
CA LYS A 254 -23.38 1.42 23.27
C LYS A 254 -24.64 1.33 22.38
N GLN A 255 -25.52 0.43 22.77
CA GLN A 255 -26.84 0.38 22.16
C GLN A 255 -27.55 1.73 22.28
N ASP A 256 -28.20 2.15 21.21
CA ASP A 256 -28.98 3.39 21.08
C ASP A 256 -28.16 4.70 21.17
N ASP A 257 -26.83 4.63 21.17
CA ASP A 257 -26.00 5.83 20.98
C ASP A 257 -26.28 6.47 19.61
N VAL A 258 -26.18 7.81 19.57
CA VAL A 258 -26.22 8.59 18.33
C VAL A 258 -24.82 9.06 17.99
N ILE A 259 -24.23 8.54 16.92
CA ILE A 259 -22.82 8.74 16.56
C ILE A 259 -22.70 9.44 15.22
N LEU A 260 -21.84 10.47 15.17
CA LEU A 260 -21.44 11.16 13.94
C LEU A 260 -20.05 10.69 13.49
N ASP A 261 -19.96 10.14 12.26
CA ASP A 261 -18.69 9.96 11.55
C ASP A 261 -18.58 11.05 10.46
N ALA A 262 -17.83 12.10 10.75
CA ALA A 262 -17.78 13.32 9.94
C ALA A 262 -16.86 13.22 8.70
N CYS A 263 -16.06 12.14 8.56
CA CYS A 263 -15.21 11.86 7.41
C CYS A 263 -15.24 10.35 7.15
N SER A 264 -16.41 9.84 6.76
CA SER A 264 -16.73 8.43 6.89
C SER A 264 -16.20 7.54 5.78
N ALA A 265 -16.03 8.04 4.55
CA ALA A 265 -15.60 7.20 3.44
C ALA A 265 -14.19 6.61 3.61
N PRO A 266 -14.03 5.33 3.24
CA PRO A 266 -14.96 4.40 2.60
C PRO A 266 -15.89 3.63 3.56
N GLY A 267 -16.10 4.08 4.79
CA GLY A 267 -17.02 3.47 5.76
C GLY A 267 -16.37 2.47 6.73
N GLY A 268 -15.04 2.43 6.80
CA GLY A 268 -14.33 1.45 7.64
C GLY A 268 -14.56 1.63 9.14
N LYS A 269 -14.55 2.87 9.66
CA LYS A 269 -14.84 3.17 11.07
C LYS A 269 -16.33 3.10 11.37
N THR A 270 -17.17 3.66 10.48
CA THR A 270 -18.63 3.54 10.52
C THR A 270 -19.06 2.09 10.67
N ALA A 271 -18.56 1.21 9.79
CA ALA A 271 -18.87 -0.22 9.84
C ALA A 271 -18.38 -0.86 11.14
N HIS A 272 -17.19 -0.53 11.63
CA HIS A 272 -16.66 -1.08 12.88
C HIS A 272 -17.56 -0.72 14.08
N LEU A 273 -18.02 0.52 14.15
CA LEU A 273 -18.93 0.96 15.21
C LEU A 273 -20.25 0.18 15.18
N LEU A 274 -20.82 0.00 13.98
CA LEU A 274 -22.04 -0.80 13.77
C LEU A 274 -21.83 -2.31 14.01
N GLU A 275 -20.64 -2.84 13.87
CA GLU A 275 -20.31 -4.22 14.26
C GLU A 275 -20.35 -4.40 15.78
N LEU A 276 -19.92 -3.36 16.54
CA LEU A 276 -19.82 -3.42 18.00
C LEU A 276 -21.15 -3.15 18.72
N ALA A 277 -21.98 -2.26 18.20
CA ALA A 277 -23.23 -1.88 18.84
C ALA A 277 -24.34 -1.57 17.83
N ASP A 278 -25.59 -1.75 18.26
CA ASP A 278 -26.77 -1.29 17.53
C ASP A 278 -27.04 0.17 17.85
N CYS A 279 -26.29 1.08 17.19
CA CYS A 279 -26.32 2.53 17.39
C CYS A 279 -26.88 3.26 16.16
N GLU A 280 -27.33 4.50 16.35
CA GLU A 280 -27.69 5.39 15.25
C GLU A 280 -26.43 6.04 14.68
N MET A 281 -26.23 5.93 13.36
CA MET A 281 -25.06 6.49 12.69
C MET A 281 -25.46 7.58 11.70
N LEU A 282 -24.78 8.73 11.81
CA LEU A 282 -24.77 9.74 10.78
C LEU A 282 -23.39 9.78 10.14
N ALA A 283 -23.28 9.27 8.93
CA ALA A 283 -22.03 9.18 8.19
C ALA A 283 -21.96 10.28 7.12
N LEU A 284 -21.04 11.24 7.28
CA LEU A 284 -20.87 12.36 6.37
C LEU A 284 -19.63 12.17 5.50
N GLU A 285 -19.75 12.51 4.22
CA GLU A 285 -18.63 12.56 3.28
C GLU A 285 -18.84 13.70 2.28
N ILE A 286 -17.86 14.58 2.15
CA ILE A 286 -17.93 15.72 1.23
C ILE A 286 -17.75 15.32 -0.23
N ASP A 287 -17.05 14.22 -0.49
CA ASP A 287 -16.78 13.73 -1.83
C ASP A 287 -17.89 12.76 -2.28
N GLU A 288 -18.69 13.21 -3.25
CA GLU A 288 -19.80 12.44 -3.79
C GLU A 288 -19.39 11.10 -4.42
N ALA A 289 -18.21 11.06 -5.09
CA ALA A 289 -17.69 9.82 -5.67
C ALA A 289 -17.32 8.77 -4.61
N ARG A 290 -17.08 9.19 -3.37
CA ARG A 290 -16.76 8.32 -2.23
C ARG A 290 -17.98 7.89 -1.42
N LEU A 291 -19.11 8.61 -1.52
CA LEU A 291 -20.34 8.26 -0.77
C LEU A 291 -20.81 6.83 -1.08
N GLY A 292 -20.81 6.43 -2.35
CA GLY A 292 -21.21 5.07 -2.76
C GLY A 292 -20.34 3.97 -2.15
N LYS A 293 -19.10 4.26 -1.82
CA LYS A 293 -18.18 3.29 -1.17
C LYS A 293 -18.60 2.97 0.26
N ILE A 294 -19.21 3.93 0.98
CA ILE A 294 -19.73 3.72 2.34
C ILE A 294 -20.87 2.71 2.29
N GLN A 295 -21.88 2.98 1.46
CA GLN A 295 -23.04 2.10 1.33
C GLN A 295 -22.63 0.70 0.86
N GLY A 296 -21.78 0.59 -0.18
CA GLY A 296 -21.29 -0.70 -0.67
C GLY A 296 -20.55 -1.51 0.40
N ASN A 297 -19.81 -0.85 1.31
CA ASN A 297 -19.15 -1.52 2.42
C ASN A 297 -20.15 -2.00 3.50
N LEU A 298 -21.13 -1.18 3.83
CA LEU A 298 -22.19 -1.57 4.77
C LEU A 298 -23.01 -2.76 4.23
N ASP A 299 -23.36 -2.74 2.95
CA ASP A 299 -24.08 -3.82 2.28
C ASP A 299 -23.27 -5.13 2.29
N ARG A 300 -21.99 -5.06 1.91
CA ARG A 300 -21.08 -6.20 1.92
C ARG A 300 -20.96 -6.83 3.32
N LEU A 301 -20.87 -5.99 4.34
CA LEU A 301 -20.73 -6.40 5.75
C LEU A 301 -22.08 -6.80 6.39
N ARG A 302 -23.19 -6.66 5.67
CA ARG A 302 -24.56 -6.93 6.15
C ARG A 302 -24.92 -6.07 7.38
N LEU A 303 -24.46 -4.82 7.36
CA LEU A 303 -24.70 -3.85 8.43
C LEU A 303 -25.79 -2.85 8.07
N GLN A 304 -26.74 -3.27 7.24
CA GLN A 304 -27.90 -2.46 6.91
C GLN A 304 -28.72 -2.23 8.17
N SER A 305 -28.65 -1.03 8.69
CA SER A 305 -29.53 -0.60 9.77
C SER A 305 -30.35 0.57 9.25
N ASN A 306 -31.64 0.57 9.53
CA ASN A 306 -32.52 1.75 9.33
C ASN A 306 -32.01 2.97 10.13
N LYS A 307 -31.01 2.76 10.97
CA LYS A 307 -30.34 3.72 11.84
C LYS A 307 -29.10 4.37 11.21
N ALA A 308 -28.58 3.86 10.08
CA ALA A 308 -27.42 4.46 9.42
C ALA A 308 -27.86 5.38 8.28
N LYS A 309 -27.58 6.69 8.41
CA LYS A 309 -27.83 7.71 7.37
C LYS A 309 -26.50 8.14 6.78
N VAL A 310 -26.36 8.01 5.47
CA VAL A 310 -25.19 8.49 4.70
C VAL A 310 -25.58 9.80 4.02
N LEU A 311 -24.88 10.89 4.31
CA LEU A 311 -25.19 12.23 3.81
C LEU A 311 -23.92 12.90 3.25
N LYS A 312 -24.14 13.81 2.30
CA LYS A 312 -23.11 14.70 1.77
C LYS A 312 -22.96 15.94 2.63
#